data_b0bf3fa7b7b90fb1f8f2612091afebef
#
_entry.id   b0bf3fa7b7b90fb1f8f2612091afebef
#
_cell.length_a   1.000
_cell.length_b   1.000
_cell.length_c   1.000
_cell.angle_alpha   90.00
_cell.angle_beta   90.00
_cell.angle_gamma   90.00
#
_symmetry.space_group_name_H-M   'P 1'
#
loop_
_entity.id
_entity.type
_entity.pdbx_description
1 polymer ?
#
loop_
_entity_poly.entity_id
_entity_poly.type
_entity_poly.pdbx_seq_one_letter_code
_entity_poly.pdbx_strand_id
1 'polypeptide(L)'
;MKNDVIYYNVGALLYCPANQKNIADSVISEKFGTKYSLALCLEDTINDNFVKEAEVLLSQSLQKIYQQSQLQAFYLPKIFVRVRNSQQILRLTKAFGAAMEIITGFIIPKFIPENASEYISAIITANEHTTRPVYMMPIYEHSSIIDPRNRIDILYRLKDSLSAIEDRVLNIRVGGNDLCHSFGFRRHADESIHQIRPVANIFSDIITVYGMDYVISGPVWEYYQGDQWDIGLKQELKEDKLMGFTGKTVIHPNQISIVNDAYKVSQKDFNDAREILGWDQNASSLVSGSASKERMNEYKTHGNWARQTLFLAEAFGISP
;
A
#
# COMPACT_ATOMS: atom_id res chain seq x y z
N MET A 1 -6.92 14.43 4.45
CA MET A 1 -7.34 13.13 3.85
C MET A 1 -7.12 13.20 2.34
N LYS A 2 -6.54 12.17 1.74
CA LYS A 2 -6.35 12.08 0.28
C LYS A 2 -7.70 12.08 -0.44
N ASN A 3 -7.76 12.79 -1.57
CA ASN A 3 -8.99 13.10 -2.30
C ASN A 3 -9.02 12.53 -3.74
N ASP A 4 -8.22 11.51 -4.01
CA ASP A 4 -8.16 10.83 -5.29
C ASP A 4 -8.10 9.32 -5.06
N VAL A 5 -8.79 8.55 -5.90
CA VAL A 5 -8.84 7.09 -5.84
C VAL A 5 -7.48 6.42 -5.98
N ILE A 6 -6.50 7.08 -6.64
CA ILE A 6 -5.17 6.52 -6.83
C ILE A 6 -4.49 6.16 -5.51
N TYR A 7 -4.76 6.90 -4.44
CA TYR A 7 -4.19 6.65 -3.11
C TYR A 7 -4.78 5.40 -2.44
N TYR A 8 -6.01 5.01 -2.79
CA TYR A 8 -6.74 3.89 -2.18
C TYR A 8 -6.62 2.59 -2.97
N ASN A 9 -6.29 2.65 -4.26
CA ASN A 9 -6.35 1.50 -5.16
C ASN A 9 -5.01 0.79 -5.40
N VAL A 10 -4.06 0.87 -4.46
CA VAL A 10 -2.89 -0.03 -4.43
C VAL A 10 -3.34 -1.47 -4.17
N GLY A 11 -4.29 -1.66 -3.28
CA GLY A 11 -4.97 -2.95 -3.04
C GLY A 11 -4.04 -4.06 -2.54
N ALA A 12 -4.17 -5.24 -3.16
CA ALA A 12 -3.25 -6.34 -2.95
C ALA A 12 -1.92 -6.05 -3.67
N LEU A 13 -0.87 -5.74 -2.92
CA LEU A 13 0.45 -5.49 -3.46
C LEU A 13 1.28 -6.78 -3.44
N LEU A 14 1.40 -7.43 -4.60
CA LEU A 14 2.15 -8.68 -4.77
C LEU A 14 3.65 -8.41 -4.81
N TYR A 15 4.38 -8.94 -3.84
CA TYR A 15 5.84 -8.90 -3.81
C TYR A 15 6.44 -10.06 -4.59
N CYS A 16 7.37 -9.73 -5.48
CA CYS A 16 8.20 -10.68 -6.22
C CYS A 16 9.67 -10.25 -6.15
N PRO A 17 10.61 -11.19 -6.02
CA PRO A 17 12.03 -10.89 -6.20
C PRO A 17 12.29 -10.28 -7.59
N ALA A 18 13.10 -9.22 -7.66
CA ALA A 18 13.36 -8.50 -8.90
C ALA A 18 14.12 -9.34 -9.95
N ASN A 19 14.79 -10.43 -9.52
CA ASN A 19 15.49 -11.38 -10.38
C ASN A 19 14.60 -12.54 -10.87
N GLN A 20 13.29 -12.48 -10.69
CA GLN A 20 12.35 -13.49 -11.15
C GLN A 20 12.29 -13.51 -12.68
N LYS A 21 12.90 -14.51 -13.31
CA LYS A 21 13.10 -14.59 -14.78
C LYS A 21 11.80 -14.53 -15.59
N ASN A 22 10.70 -15.09 -15.07
CA ASN A 22 9.44 -15.20 -15.80
C ASN A 22 8.42 -14.11 -15.44
N ILE A 23 8.82 -13.07 -14.71
CA ILE A 23 7.88 -12.06 -14.22
C ILE A 23 7.21 -11.30 -15.38
N ALA A 24 7.95 -10.94 -16.42
CA ALA A 24 7.42 -10.27 -17.58
C ALA A 24 6.34 -11.12 -18.28
N ASP A 25 6.64 -12.41 -18.53
CA ASP A 25 5.69 -13.33 -19.16
C ASP A 25 4.45 -13.55 -18.30
N SER A 26 4.63 -13.62 -16.98
CA SER A 26 3.52 -13.77 -16.04
C SER A 26 2.59 -12.56 -16.01
N VAL A 27 3.13 -11.35 -16.16
CA VAL A 27 2.33 -10.10 -16.25
C VAL A 27 1.61 -10.05 -17.60
N ILE A 28 2.32 -10.26 -18.72
CA ILE A 28 1.78 -10.16 -20.07
C ILE A 28 0.68 -11.22 -20.31
N SER A 29 0.83 -12.42 -19.77
CA SER A 29 -0.17 -13.49 -19.86
C SER A 29 -1.30 -13.41 -18.82
N GLU A 30 -1.31 -12.36 -18.00
CA GLU A 30 -2.26 -12.18 -16.89
C GLU A 30 -2.33 -13.37 -15.91
N LYS A 31 -1.20 -14.08 -15.73
CA LYS A 31 -1.11 -15.28 -14.88
C LYS A 31 -1.59 -15.06 -13.45
N PHE A 32 -1.43 -13.86 -12.92
CA PHE A 32 -1.84 -13.49 -11.56
C PHE A 32 -3.27 -12.91 -11.49
N GLY A 33 -4.01 -12.95 -12.62
CA GLY A 33 -5.30 -12.31 -12.74
C GLY A 33 -5.20 -10.78 -12.89
N THR A 34 -6.27 -10.10 -12.55
CA THR A 34 -6.37 -8.64 -12.61
C THR A 34 -6.62 -8.06 -11.22
N LYS A 35 -6.54 -6.73 -11.08
CA LYS A 35 -6.78 -6.01 -9.82
C LYS A 35 -5.74 -6.28 -8.73
N TYR A 36 -4.46 -6.25 -9.09
CA TYR A 36 -3.36 -6.27 -8.13
C TYR A 36 -2.33 -5.19 -8.49
N SER A 37 -1.48 -4.85 -7.54
CA SER A 37 -0.26 -4.08 -7.77
C SER A 37 0.95 -5.00 -7.61
N LEU A 38 2.05 -4.69 -8.28
CA LEU A 38 3.26 -5.51 -8.29
C LEU A 38 4.43 -4.74 -7.67
N ALA A 39 5.07 -5.34 -6.68
CA ALA A 39 6.31 -4.85 -6.09
C ALA A 39 7.48 -5.76 -6.48
N LEU A 40 8.43 -5.22 -7.25
CA LEU A 40 9.66 -5.91 -7.65
C LEU A 40 10.77 -5.54 -6.66
N CYS A 41 11.16 -6.50 -5.83
CA CYS A 41 12.02 -6.25 -4.67
C CYS A 41 13.50 -6.47 -5.01
N LEU A 42 14.32 -5.44 -4.80
CA LEU A 42 15.79 -5.48 -4.90
C LEU A 42 16.47 -5.52 -3.52
N GLU A 43 15.70 -5.52 -2.44
CA GLU A 43 16.19 -5.39 -1.08
C GLU A 43 16.25 -6.78 -0.39
N ASP A 44 15.50 -7.08 0.66
CA ASP A 44 15.64 -8.28 1.50
C ASP A 44 15.52 -9.63 0.74
N THR A 45 14.89 -9.65 -0.43
CA THR A 45 14.75 -10.88 -1.23
C THR A 45 15.93 -11.17 -2.12
N ILE A 46 16.90 -10.26 -2.23
CA ILE A 46 18.08 -10.39 -3.09
C ILE A 46 19.36 -10.36 -2.25
N ASN A 47 20.17 -11.41 -2.37
CA ASN A 47 21.49 -11.44 -1.75
C ASN A 47 22.37 -10.31 -2.32
N ASP A 48 23.15 -9.66 -1.45
CA ASP A 48 23.97 -8.48 -1.78
C ASP A 48 24.92 -8.70 -2.98
N ASN A 49 25.44 -9.89 -3.13
CA ASN A 49 26.35 -10.24 -4.24
C ASN A 49 25.65 -10.29 -5.61
N PHE A 50 24.32 -10.39 -5.64
CA PHE A 50 23.52 -10.54 -6.86
C PHE A 50 22.68 -9.31 -7.22
N VAL A 51 22.83 -8.20 -6.49
CA VAL A 51 22.01 -6.99 -6.71
C VAL A 51 22.18 -6.42 -8.11
N LYS A 52 23.43 -6.34 -8.63
CA LYS A 52 23.69 -5.83 -9.98
C LYS A 52 23.04 -6.70 -11.07
N GLU A 53 23.11 -8.02 -10.91
CA GLU A 53 22.46 -8.97 -11.83
C GLU A 53 20.92 -8.81 -11.76
N ALA A 54 20.38 -8.68 -10.57
CA ALA A 54 18.96 -8.45 -10.37
C ALA A 54 18.48 -7.13 -10.99
N GLU A 55 19.25 -6.03 -10.90
CA GLU A 55 18.95 -4.75 -11.58
C GLU A 55 18.89 -4.90 -13.10
N VAL A 56 19.80 -5.68 -13.69
CA VAL A 56 19.82 -5.96 -15.13
C VAL A 56 18.58 -6.77 -15.55
N LEU A 57 18.28 -7.85 -14.84
CA LEU A 57 17.11 -8.70 -15.11
C LEU A 57 15.80 -7.92 -14.93
N LEU A 58 15.73 -7.10 -13.91
CA LEU A 58 14.60 -6.18 -13.67
C LEU A 58 14.40 -5.24 -14.87
N SER A 59 15.46 -4.57 -15.31
CA SER A 59 15.41 -3.65 -16.45
C SER A 59 14.94 -4.36 -17.73
N GLN A 60 15.46 -5.56 -18.01
CA GLN A 60 15.02 -6.36 -19.15
C GLN A 60 13.55 -6.76 -19.07
N SER A 61 13.09 -7.16 -17.87
CA SER A 61 11.69 -7.53 -17.64
C SER A 61 10.75 -6.34 -17.84
N LEU A 62 11.11 -5.17 -17.33
CA LEU A 62 10.32 -3.96 -17.49
C LEU A 62 10.28 -3.48 -18.93
N GLN A 63 11.40 -3.54 -19.64
CA GLN A 63 11.44 -3.21 -21.08
C GLN A 63 10.56 -4.15 -21.89
N LYS A 64 10.56 -5.46 -21.60
CA LYS A 64 9.68 -6.44 -22.24
C LYS A 64 8.21 -6.14 -21.98
N ILE A 65 7.82 -5.86 -20.74
CA ILE A 65 6.44 -5.48 -20.38
C ILE A 65 6.05 -4.21 -21.12
N TYR A 66 6.89 -3.17 -21.10
CA TYR A 66 6.64 -1.90 -21.78
C TYR A 66 6.44 -2.10 -23.29
N GLN A 67 7.35 -2.80 -23.97
CA GLN A 67 7.24 -3.08 -25.40
C GLN A 67 5.95 -3.82 -25.74
N GLN A 68 5.57 -4.84 -24.98
CA GLN A 68 4.35 -5.58 -25.22
C GLN A 68 3.10 -4.74 -24.94
N SER A 69 3.13 -3.84 -23.97
CA SER A 69 2.01 -2.93 -23.69
C SER A 69 1.73 -1.93 -24.81
N GLN A 70 2.70 -1.70 -25.70
CA GLN A 70 2.53 -0.88 -26.91
C GLN A 70 1.93 -1.68 -28.09
N LEU A 71 1.97 -3.02 -28.04
CA LEU A 71 1.56 -3.88 -29.13
C LEU A 71 0.19 -4.54 -28.91
N GLN A 72 -0.15 -4.83 -27.65
CA GLN A 72 -1.39 -5.50 -27.30
C GLN A 72 -1.93 -5.06 -25.94
N ALA A 73 -3.24 -5.12 -25.77
CA ALA A 73 -3.86 -4.85 -24.47
C ALA A 73 -3.76 -6.06 -23.55
N PHE A 74 -3.37 -5.83 -22.32
CA PHE A 74 -3.43 -6.76 -21.19
C PHE A 74 -3.52 -5.96 -19.90
N TYR A 75 -3.86 -6.61 -18.80
CA TYR A 75 -3.89 -5.93 -17.50
C TYR A 75 -2.47 -5.57 -17.07
N LEU A 76 -2.16 -4.28 -17.11
CA LEU A 76 -0.90 -3.73 -16.60
C LEU A 76 -1.11 -3.32 -15.15
N PRO A 77 -0.51 -4.04 -14.16
CA PRO A 77 -0.60 -3.66 -12.75
C PRO A 77 0.14 -2.35 -12.49
N LYS A 78 -0.19 -1.68 -11.38
CA LYS A 78 0.70 -0.63 -10.86
C LYS A 78 2.01 -1.30 -10.43
N ILE A 79 3.12 -0.90 -11.06
CA ILE A 79 4.44 -1.50 -10.81
C ILE A 79 5.26 -0.59 -9.91
N PHE A 80 5.76 -1.17 -8.84
CA PHE A 80 6.65 -0.53 -7.88
C PHE A 80 7.97 -1.28 -7.78
N VAL A 81 9.05 -0.56 -7.48
CA VAL A 81 10.36 -1.15 -7.21
C VAL A 81 10.74 -0.87 -5.76
N ARG A 82 10.94 -1.92 -4.96
CA ARG A 82 11.51 -1.76 -3.61
C ARG A 82 13.02 -1.70 -3.73
N VAL A 83 13.57 -0.55 -3.40
CA VAL A 83 14.99 -0.23 -3.52
C VAL A 83 15.74 -0.44 -2.21
N ARG A 84 17.08 -0.45 -2.26
CA ARG A 84 17.97 -0.55 -1.10
C ARG A 84 18.39 0.79 -0.52
N ASN A 85 18.54 1.79 -1.39
CA ASN A 85 18.97 3.14 -1.02
C ASN A 85 18.52 4.17 -2.05
N SER A 86 18.65 5.44 -1.70
CA SER A 86 18.25 6.58 -2.53
C SER A 86 18.97 6.63 -3.89
N GLN A 87 20.26 6.29 -3.92
CA GLN A 87 21.08 6.30 -5.14
C GLN A 87 20.61 5.25 -6.16
N GLN A 88 20.02 4.14 -5.68
CA GLN A 88 19.45 3.12 -6.56
C GLN A 88 18.25 3.65 -7.34
N ILE A 89 17.43 4.54 -6.75
CA ILE A 89 16.33 5.19 -7.46
C ILE A 89 16.85 5.92 -8.70
N LEU A 90 17.87 6.77 -8.52
CA LEU A 90 18.44 7.57 -9.61
C LEU A 90 19.05 6.71 -10.73
N ARG A 91 19.78 5.64 -10.35
CA ARG A 91 20.36 4.71 -11.33
C ARG A 91 19.27 3.96 -12.11
N LEU A 92 18.25 3.47 -11.42
CA LEU A 92 17.16 2.70 -12.04
C LEU A 92 16.30 3.58 -12.93
N THR A 93 15.96 4.81 -12.53
CA THR A 93 15.22 5.76 -13.36
C THR A 93 15.93 5.96 -14.70
N LYS A 94 17.25 6.12 -14.68
CA LYS A 94 18.06 6.23 -15.90
C LYS A 94 18.12 4.92 -16.70
N ALA A 95 18.29 3.78 -16.02
CA ALA A 95 18.43 2.48 -16.65
C ALA A 95 17.15 1.99 -17.32
N PHE A 96 15.99 2.29 -16.76
CA PHE A 96 14.69 1.89 -17.32
C PHE A 96 14.32 2.66 -18.58
N GLY A 97 14.83 3.89 -18.77
CA GLY A 97 14.54 4.70 -19.96
C GLY A 97 13.04 4.80 -20.24
N ALA A 98 12.59 4.42 -21.43
CA ALA A 98 11.18 4.47 -21.81
C ALA A 98 10.27 3.59 -20.93
N ALA A 99 10.80 2.51 -20.32
CA ALA A 99 10.02 1.66 -19.43
C ALA A 99 9.63 2.36 -18.11
N MET A 100 10.17 3.55 -17.81
CA MET A 100 9.66 4.39 -16.70
C MET A 100 8.16 4.73 -16.85
N GLU A 101 7.63 4.75 -18.05
CA GLU A 101 6.20 5.00 -18.32
C GLU A 101 5.25 4.00 -17.66
N ILE A 102 5.73 2.79 -17.36
CA ILE A 102 4.94 1.75 -16.67
C ILE A 102 5.26 1.65 -15.18
N ILE A 103 6.20 2.44 -14.66
CA ILE A 103 6.54 2.47 -13.23
C ILE A 103 5.64 3.46 -12.51
N THR A 104 4.93 2.98 -11.50
CA THR A 104 4.09 3.82 -10.64
C THR A 104 4.92 4.50 -9.55
N GLY A 105 5.96 3.84 -9.04
CA GLY A 105 6.78 4.45 -8.00
C GLY A 105 7.79 3.51 -7.35
N PHE A 106 8.37 4.00 -6.27
CA PHE A 106 9.37 3.29 -5.48
C PHE A 106 8.89 3.04 -4.06
N ILE A 107 9.23 1.85 -3.55
CA ILE A 107 8.99 1.46 -2.15
C ILE A 107 10.29 1.63 -1.40
N ILE A 108 10.22 2.39 -0.30
CA ILE A 108 11.38 2.79 0.49
C ILE A 108 11.41 1.99 1.80
N PRO A 109 12.32 1.02 1.92
CA PRO A 109 12.45 0.24 3.14
C PRO A 109 13.09 1.06 4.26
N LYS A 110 12.79 0.68 5.50
CA LYS A 110 13.48 1.18 6.69
C LYS A 110 13.60 2.71 6.70
N PHE A 111 12.47 3.38 6.36
CA PHE A 111 12.39 4.84 6.27
C PHE A 111 12.51 5.47 7.64
N ILE A 112 13.57 6.24 7.87
CA ILE A 112 13.94 6.88 9.15
C ILE A 112 14.34 8.35 8.92
N PRO A 113 14.35 9.21 9.96
CA PRO A 113 14.72 10.62 9.82
C PRO A 113 16.09 10.84 9.16
N GLU A 114 17.04 9.94 9.41
CA GLU A 114 18.42 10.03 8.94
C GLU A 114 18.55 9.85 7.43
N ASN A 115 17.64 9.08 6.78
CA ASN A 115 17.66 8.81 5.34
C ASN A 115 16.54 9.53 4.56
N ALA A 116 15.59 10.15 5.26
CA ALA A 116 14.40 10.73 4.66
C ALA A 116 14.71 11.77 3.56
N SER A 117 15.61 12.71 3.83
CA SER A 117 15.96 13.79 2.88
C SER A 117 16.57 13.25 1.58
N GLU A 118 17.40 12.21 1.66
CA GLU A 118 18.04 11.60 0.48
C GLU A 118 17.01 10.90 -0.41
N TYR A 119 16.07 10.14 0.18
CA TYR A 119 15.01 9.48 -0.56
C TYR A 119 14.04 10.48 -1.19
N ILE A 120 13.65 11.51 -0.44
CA ILE A 120 12.78 12.58 -0.95
C ILE A 120 13.43 13.29 -2.13
N SER A 121 14.71 13.68 -2.03
CA SER A 121 15.47 14.29 -3.12
C SER A 121 15.55 13.37 -4.35
N ALA A 122 15.76 12.07 -4.15
CA ALA A 122 15.80 11.11 -5.25
C ALA A 122 14.44 10.97 -5.96
N ILE A 123 13.32 11.01 -5.22
CA ILE A 123 11.97 11.00 -5.80
C ILE A 123 11.70 12.31 -6.59
N ILE A 124 12.09 13.46 -6.06
CA ILE A 124 11.97 14.75 -6.77
C ILE A 124 12.73 14.67 -8.09
N THR A 125 13.99 14.27 -8.05
CA THR A 125 14.84 14.13 -9.25
C THR A 125 14.28 13.10 -10.24
N ALA A 126 13.73 11.97 -9.78
CA ALA A 126 13.08 11.01 -10.66
C ALA A 126 11.88 11.63 -11.41
N ASN A 127 11.08 12.47 -10.72
CA ASN A 127 9.94 13.16 -11.33
C ASN A 127 10.36 14.23 -12.36
N GLU A 128 11.56 14.81 -12.28
CA GLU A 128 12.08 15.75 -13.29
C GLU A 128 12.35 15.07 -14.63
N HIS A 129 12.56 13.76 -14.63
CA HIS A 129 12.91 12.97 -15.81
C HIS A 129 11.77 12.08 -16.34
N THR A 130 10.56 12.25 -15.84
CA THR A 130 9.41 11.43 -16.22
C THR A 130 8.20 12.30 -16.59
N THR A 131 7.39 11.83 -17.53
CA THR A 131 6.15 12.50 -17.97
C THR A 131 4.98 12.18 -17.04
N ARG A 132 5.03 11.08 -16.34
CA ARG A 132 4.02 10.63 -15.36
C ARG A 132 4.56 10.78 -13.95
N PRO A 133 3.68 11.02 -12.97
CA PRO A 133 4.09 11.07 -11.58
C PRO A 133 4.71 9.75 -11.12
N VAL A 134 5.88 9.83 -10.51
CA VAL A 134 6.54 8.73 -9.82
C VAL A 134 6.29 8.90 -8.32
N TYR A 135 5.65 7.91 -7.72
CA TYR A 135 5.23 7.96 -6.32
C TYR A 135 6.24 7.31 -5.39
N MET A 136 6.13 7.65 -4.12
CA MET A 136 6.88 7.08 -3.01
C MET A 136 5.94 6.30 -2.08
N MET A 137 6.36 5.12 -1.64
CA MET A 137 5.71 4.37 -0.56
C MET A 137 6.74 4.04 0.53
N PRO A 138 6.87 4.86 1.59
CA PRO A 138 7.77 4.57 2.70
C PRO A 138 7.24 3.41 3.56
N ILE A 139 8.16 2.58 4.09
CA ILE A 139 7.83 1.51 5.02
C ILE A 139 8.34 1.89 6.42
N TYR A 140 7.45 1.86 7.39
CA TYR A 140 7.77 2.03 8.81
C TYR A 140 7.95 0.65 9.45
N GLU A 141 9.21 0.26 9.57
CA GLU A 141 9.61 -1.08 10.00
C GLU A 141 10.92 -1.09 10.81
N HIS A 142 11.61 0.05 10.87
CA HIS A 142 12.90 0.14 11.53
C HIS A 142 12.77 0.10 13.06
N SER A 143 13.75 -0.49 13.73
CA SER A 143 13.76 -0.67 15.19
C SER A 143 13.74 0.65 15.99
N SER A 144 14.06 1.80 15.37
CA SER A 144 13.99 3.11 16.00
C SER A 144 12.59 3.49 16.51
N ILE A 145 11.52 2.93 15.91
CA ILE A 145 10.14 3.19 16.35
C ILE A 145 9.63 2.18 17.40
N ILE A 146 10.48 1.29 17.89
CA ILE A 146 10.08 0.33 18.94
C ILE A 146 10.00 1.01 20.31
N ASP A 147 10.99 1.86 20.65
CA ASP A 147 11.00 2.56 21.93
C ASP A 147 9.89 3.63 21.98
N PRO A 148 8.87 3.47 22.83
CA PRO A 148 7.74 4.39 22.91
C PRO A 148 8.13 5.81 23.35
N ARG A 149 9.29 6.00 24.02
CA ARG A 149 9.78 7.32 24.45
C ARG A 149 10.10 8.24 23.27
N ASN A 150 10.59 7.67 22.16
CA ASN A 150 11.05 8.43 21.00
C ASN A 150 10.13 8.23 19.77
N ARG A 151 9.30 7.19 19.76
CA ARG A 151 8.47 6.80 18.62
C ARG A 151 7.65 7.95 18.05
N ILE A 152 6.91 8.64 18.90
CA ILE A 152 6.00 9.70 18.47
C ILE A 152 6.79 10.87 17.82
N ASP A 153 7.90 11.27 18.43
CA ASP A 153 8.78 12.30 17.85
C ASP A 153 9.33 11.88 16.48
N ILE A 154 9.83 10.64 16.36
CA ILE A 154 10.32 10.08 15.10
C ILE A 154 9.22 10.11 14.03
N LEU A 155 8.01 9.65 14.36
CA LEU A 155 6.89 9.61 13.41
C LEU A 155 6.50 11.02 12.94
N TYR A 156 6.46 12.02 13.82
CA TYR A 156 6.19 13.40 13.43
C TYR A 156 7.31 14.00 12.58
N ARG A 157 8.58 13.82 12.93
CA ARG A 157 9.71 14.26 12.11
C ARG A 157 9.67 13.69 10.70
N LEU A 158 9.30 12.41 10.56
CA LEU A 158 9.11 11.78 9.25
C LEU A 158 7.91 12.36 8.50
N LYS A 159 6.81 12.64 9.21
CA LYS A 159 5.63 13.30 8.62
C LYS A 159 5.97 14.70 8.08
N ASP A 160 6.71 15.48 8.87
CA ASP A 160 7.17 16.81 8.47
C ASP A 160 8.07 16.73 7.22
N SER A 161 8.96 15.74 7.16
CA SER A 161 9.81 15.51 5.99
C SER A 161 8.97 15.18 4.74
N LEU A 162 7.94 14.34 4.86
CA LEU A 162 7.06 13.96 3.76
C LEU A 162 6.18 15.11 3.25
N SER A 163 5.97 16.16 4.04
CA SER A 163 5.15 17.31 3.65
C SER A 163 5.65 18.00 2.36
N ALA A 164 6.97 17.94 2.11
CA ALA A 164 7.59 18.51 0.92
C ALA A 164 7.17 17.82 -0.39
N ILE A 165 6.72 16.57 -0.32
CA ILE A 165 6.29 15.76 -1.46
C ILE A 165 4.95 15.04 -1.16
N GLU A 166 4.08 15.67 -0.38
CA GLU A 166 2.84 15.03 0.10
C GLU A 166 1.99 14.43 -1.03
N ASP A 167 1.90 15.10 -2.16
CA ASP A 167 1.18 14.65 -3.36
C ASP A 167 1.87 13.48 -4.08
N ARG A 168 3.13 13.20 -3.78
CA ARG A 168 3.91 12.06 -4.30
C ARG A 168 3.99 10.89 -3.32
N VAL A 169 3.53 11.03 -2.09
CA VAL A 169 3.39 9.90 -1.15
C VAL A 169 2.09 9.19 -1.43
N LEU A 170 2.18 8.05 -2.12
CA LEU A 170 1.01 7.31 -2.56
C LEU A 170 0.33 6.59 -1.39
N ASN A 171 1.15 5.92 -0.57
CA ASN A 171 0.67 5.06 0.50
C ASN A 171 1.80 4.88 1.52
N ILE A 172 1.46 4.87 2.80
CA ILE A 172 2.40 4.50 3.87
C ILE A 172 2.25 3.01 4.12
N ARG A 173 3.37 2.31 4.26
CA ARG A 173 3.38 0.88 4.54
C ARG A 173 3.97 0.59 5.91
N VAL A 174 3.56 -0.52 6.51
CA VAL A 174 4.09 -0.98 7.78
C VAL A 174 4.76 -2.34 7.61
N GLY A 175 5.96 -2.52 8.18
CA GLY A 175 6.73 -3.74 8.10
C GLY A 175 6.51 -4.62 9.33
N GLY A 176 5.38 -5.34 9.35
CA GLY A 176 5.00 -6.16 10.49
C GLY A 176 6.03 -7.24 10.85
N ASN A 177 6.64 -7.89 9.86
CA ASN A 177 7.62 -8.95 10.10
C ASN A 177 8.92 -8.41 10.70
N ASP A 178 9.42 -7.26 10.26
CA ASP A 178 10.62 -6.62 10.81
C ASP A 178 10.41 -6.20 12.27
N LEU A 179 9.22 -5.66 12.57
CA LEU A 179 8.85 -5.33 13.94
C LEU A 179 8.73 -6.59 14.80
N CYS A 180 8.09 -7.65 14.31
CA CYS A 180 8.03 -8.95 15.01
C CYS A 180 9.43 -9.54 15.22
N HIS A 181 10.30 -9.49 14.19
CA HIS A 181 11.68 -9.95 14.28
C HIS A 181 12.44 -9.27 15.43
N SER A 182 12.28 -7.97 15.58
CA SER A 182 12.94 -7.20 16.66
C SER A 182 12.56 -7.67 18.07
N PHE A 183 11.36 -8.26 18.21
CA PHE A 183 10.88 -8.85 19.47
C PHE A 183 11.09 -10.37 19.56
N GLY A 184 11.54 -11.03 18.49
CA GLY A 184 11.61 -12.50 18.40
C GLY A 184 10.25 -13.17 18.27
N PHE A 185 9.23 -12.46 17.75
CA PHE A 185 7.88 -12.99 17.55
C PHE A 185 7.67 -13.48 16.12
N ARG A 186 6.85 -14.51 15.98
CA ARG A 186 6.31 -14.95 14.69
C ARG A 186 4.92 -15.54 14.93
N ARG A 187 3.90 -15.05 14.22
CA ARG A 187 2.53 -15.53 14.35
C ARG A 187 2.30 -16.83 13.59
N HIS A 188 1.35 -17.62 14.06
CA HIS A 188 0.82 -18.79 13.36
C HIS A 188 -0.32 -18.43 12.40
N ALA A 189 -0.79 -19.42 11.62
CA ALA A 189 -1.80 -19.21 10.57
C ALA A 189 -3.20 -18.84 11.12
N ASP A 190 -3.45 -19.05 12.40
CA ASP A 190 -4.67 -18.71 13.12
C ASP A 190 -4.54 -17.45 13.99
N GLU A 191 -3.37 -16.82 13.99
CA GLU A 191 -3.05 -15.65 14.81
C GLU A 191 -2.94 -14.38 13.96
N SER A 192 -3.58 -13.30 14.39
CA SER A 192 -3.43 -11.99 13.78
C SER A 192 -2.27 -11.21 14.40
N ILE A 193 -1.57 -10.44 13.58
CA ILE A 193 -0.51 -9.52 14.05
C ILE A 193 -1.06 -8.47 15.03
N HIS A 194 -2.35 -8.14 14.95
CA HIS A 194 -3.01 -7.21 15.88
C HIS A 194 -3.14 -7.76 17.29
N GLN A 195 -3.00 -9.07 17.47
CA GLN A 195 -2.97 -9.73 18.79
C GLN A 195 -1.59 -9.63 19.44
N ILE A 196 -0.54 -9.34 18.67
CA ILE A 196 0.82 -9.07 19.18
C ILE A 196 0.88 -7.63 19.69
N ARG A 197 0.48 -7.42 20.92
CA ARG A 197 0.26 -6.10 21.54
C ARG A 197 1.38 -5.09 21.32
N PRO A 198 2.68 -5.42 21.49
CA PRO A 198 3.76 -4.45 21.21
C PRO A 198 3.74 -3.93 19.77
N VAL A 199 3.45 -4.80 18.79
CA VAL A 199 3.39 -4.44 17.37
C VAL A 199 2.10 -3.67 17.06
N ALA A 200 0.96 -4.12 17.59
CA ALA A 200 -0.33 -3.44 17.43
C ALA A 200 -0.29 -2.00 17.97
N ASN A 201 0.40 -1.75 19.09
CA ASN A 201 0.59 -0.41 19.62
C ASN A 201 1.41 0.48 18.67
N ILE A 202 2.44 -0.06 18.02
CA ILE A 202 3.20 0.69 17.00
C ILE A 202 2.30 1.05 15.82
N PHE A 203 1.47 0.12 15.35
CA PHE A 203 0.51 0.38 14.28
C PHE A 203 -0.51 1.45 14.67
N SER A 204 -1.03 1.40 15.89
CA SER A 204 -1.95 2.40 16.43
C SER A 204 -1.33 3.81 16.42
N ASP A 205 -0.06 3.94 16.82
CA ASP A 205 0.65 5.22 16.80
C ASP A 205 0.87 5.72 15.36
N ILE A 206 1.22 4.83 14.42
CA ILE A 206 1.33 5.19 13.00
C ILE A 206 -0.02 5.68 12.45
N ILE A 207 -1.10 4.97 12.71
CA ILE A 207 -2.46 5.40 12.30
C ILE A 207 -2.82 6.75 12.93
N THR A 208 -2.51 6.95 14.21
CA THR A 208 -2.80 8.21 14.91
C THR A 208 -2.07 9.39 14.27
N VAL A 209 -0.81 9.23 13.90
CA VAL A 209 0.00 10.31 13.32
C VAL A 209 -0.37 10.57 11.85
N TYR A 210 -0.66 9.54 11.06
CA TYR A 210 -0.77 9.67 9.60
C TYR A 210 -2.17 9.47 9.03
N GLY A 211 -3.07 8.78 9.73
CA GLY A 211 -4.35 8.32 9.17
C GLY A 211 -5.31 9.42 8.74
N MET A 212 -5.11 10.65 9.20
CA MET A 212 -5.92 11.79 8.73
C MET A 212 -5.48 12.31 7.36
N ASP A 213 -4.20 12.14 6.99
CA ASP A 213 -3.60 12.78 5.82
C ASP A 213 -3.15 11.79 4.76
N TYR A 214 -2.82 10.55 5.15
CA TYR A 214 -2.29 9.52 4.27
C TYR A 214 -3.13 8.25 4.32
N VAL A 215 -3.12 7.50 3.23
CA VAL A 215 -3.60 6.11 3.21
C VAL A 215 -2.47 5.21 3.73
N ILE A 216 -2.80 4.29 4.61
CA ILE A 216 -1.85 3.35 5.22
C ILE A 216 -2.27 1.93 4.88
N SER A 217 -1.34 1.10 4.39
CA SER A 217 -1.61 -0.29 4.06
C SER A 217 -1.15 -1.25 5.14
N GLY A 218 -1.95 -2.30 5.32
CA GLY A 218 -1.68 -3.35 6.28
C GLY A 218 -0.41 -4.17 5.98
N PRO A 219 0.13 -4.84 7.00
CA PRO A 219 1.37 -5.62 6.91
C PRO A 219 1.18 -6.88 6.05
N VAL A 220 2.32 -7.55 5.76
CA VAL A 220 2.32 -8.81 5.01
C VAL A 220 1.63 -9.93 5.78
N TRP A 221 0.92 -10.80 5.04
CA TRP A 221 0.48 -12.12 5.54
C TRP A 221 1.41 -13.20 4.97
N GLU A 222 1.98 -14.06 5.85
CA GLU A 222 3.03 -15.01 5.47
C GLU A 222 2.52 -16.34 4.92
N TYR A 223 1.27 -16.70 5.22
CA TYR A 223 0.70 -17.99 4.82
C TYR A 223 -0.06 -17.87 3.50
N TYR A 224 0.09 -18.82 2.60
CA TYR A 224 -0.56 -18.83 1.29
C TYR A 224 -1.04 -20.22 0.86
N GLN A 225 -0.79 -21.24 1.71
CA GLN A 225 -1.10 -22.65 1.47
C GLN A 225 -1.20 -23.39 2.81
N GLY A 226 -1.80 -24.57 2.80
CA GLY A 226 -2.03 -25.39 3.99
C GLY A 226 -3.43 -25.19 4.58
N ASP A 227 -3.72 -25.90 5.65
CA ASP A 227 -5.04 -25.83 6.29
C ASP A 227 -5.27 -24.46 6.92
N GLN A 228 -6.46 -23.89 6.68
CA GLN A 228 -6.96 -22.66 7.32
C GLN A 228 -6.14 -21.37 7.08
N TRP A 229 -5.14 -21.38 6.20
CA TRP A 229 -4.31 -20.19 5.94
C TRP A 229 -5.12 -18.94 5.53
N ASP A 230 -6.21 -19.15 4.81
CA ASP A 230 -7.09 -18.08 4.35
C ASP A 230 -8.06 -17.59 5.43
N ILE A 231 -8.36 -18.43 6.44
CA ILE A 231 -9.21 -18.06 7.58
C ILE A 231 -8.49 -17.01 8.42
N GLY A 232 -7.22 -17.25 8.76
CA GLY A 232 -6.42 -16.28 9.49
C GLY A 232 -6.21 -14.98 8.70
N LEU A 233 -5.96 -15.07 7.38
CA LEU A 233 -5.88 -13.88 6.51
C LEU A 233 -7.17 -13.07 6.53
N LYS A 234 -8.34 -13.73 6.40
CA LYS A 234 -9.64 -13.06 6.44
C LYS A 234 -9.92 -12.41 7.80
N GLN A 235 -9.47 -13.04 8.89
CA GLN A 235 -9.60 -12.46 10.22
C GLN A 235 -8.69 -11.23 10.38
N GLU A 236 -7.41 -11.33 9.99
CA GLU A 236 -6.48 -10.20 10.06
C GLU A 236 -6.96 -9.02 9.19
N LEU A 237 -7.53 -9.28 8.01
CA LEU A 237 -8.10 -8.23 7.15
C LEU A 237 -9.28 -7.49 7.79
N LYS A 238 -10.10 -8.15 8.61
CA LYS A 238 -11.15 -7.47 9.39
C LYS A 238 -10.55 -6.52 10.42
N GLU A 239 -9.50 -6.96 11.09
CA GLU A 239 -8.78 -6.16 12.08
C GLU A 239 -7.99 -5.02 11.41
N ASP A 240 -7.36 -5.26 10.25
CA ASP A 240 -6.74 -4.22 9.41
C ASP A 240 -7.73 -3.09 9.10
N LYS A 241 -8.93 -3.43 8.63
CA LYS A 241 -9.98 -2.43 8.33
C LYS A 241 -10.40 -1.64 9.55
N LEU A 242 -10.59 -2.30 10.68
CA LEU A 242 -10.95 -1.64 11.95
C LEU A 242 -9.84 -0.73 12.48
N MET A 243 -8.58 -1.11 12.25
CA MET A 243 -7.43 -0.27 12.58
C MET A 243 -7.29 0.94 11.63
N GLY A 244 -7.87 0.90 10.43
CA GLY A 244 -7.80 1.99 9.44
C GLY A 244 -6.85 1.71 8.28
N PHE A 245 -6.35 0.50 8.13
CA PHE A 245 -5.55 0.11 6.98
C PHE A 245 -6.39 -0.08 5.71
N THR A 246 -5.77 0.23 4.55
CA THR A 246 -6.35 0.03 3.21
C THR A 246 -5.38 -0.72 2.32
N GLY A 247 -5.77 -1.91 1.87
CA GLY A 247 -4.90 -2.83 1.11
C GLY A 247 -3.88 -3.53 2.00
N LYS A 248 -3.11 -4.44 1.40
CA LYS A 248 -2.19 -5.32 2.13
C LYS A 248 -1.04 -5.79 1.25
N THR A 249 0.12 -6.03 1.86
CA THR A 249 1.21 -6.77 1.19
C THR A 249 0.84 -8.23 1.09
N VAL A 250 0.98 -8.80 -0.10
CA VAL A 250 0.79 -10.23 -0.39
C VAL A 250 2.05 -10.83 -1.03
N ILE A 251 2.30 -12.10 -0.79
CA ILE A 251 3.49 -12.83 -1.27
C ILE A 251 3.15 -13.95 -2.25
N HIS A 252 1.87 -14.22 -2.45
CA HIS A 252 1.39 -15.27 -3.35
C HIS A 252 0.09 -14.84 -4.05
N PRO A 253 -0.12 -15.19 -5.33
CA PRO A 253 -1.33 -14.82 -6.08
C PRO A 253 -2.64 -15.28 -5.43
N ASN A 254 -2.67 -16.40 -4.72
CA ASN A 254 -3.87 -16.89 -4.01
C ASN A 254 -4.43 -15.88 -2.99
N GLN A 255 -3.61 -14.96 -2.49
CA GLN A 255 -4.02 -13.97 -1.51
C GLN A 255 -4.71 -12.74 -2.15
N ILE A 256 -4.54 -12.52 -3.46
CA ILE A 256 -4.97 -11.30 -4.15
C ILE A 256 -6.48 -11.09 -4.07
N SER A 257 -7.25 -12.11 -4.43
CA SER A 257 -8.72 -12.03 -4.42
C SER A 257 -9.26 -11.83 -3.00
N ILE A 258 -8.68 -12.53 -2.02
CA ILE A 258 -9.12 -12.45 -0.62
C ILE A 258 -8.93 -11.02 -0.09
N VAL A 259 -7.77 -10.40 -0.38
CA VAL A 259 -7.50 -9.01 0.02
C VAL A 259 -8.48 -8.05 -0.64
N ASN A 260 -8.64 -8.14 -1.97
CA ASN A 260 -9.52 -7.22 -2.70
C ASN A 260 -10.99 -7.39 -2.28
N ASP A 261 -11.45 -8.62 -2.07
CA ASP A 261 -12.82 -8.88 -1.62
C ASP A 261 -13.09 -8.33 -0.22
N ALA A 262 -12.10 -8.36 0.66
CA ALA A 262 -12.22 -7.82 2.02
C ALA A 262 -12.43 -6.29 2.04
N TYR A 263 -11.90 -5.57 1.05
CA TYR A 263 -12.04 -4.11 0.96
C TYR A 263 -13.23 -3.66 0.10
N LYS A 264 -14.01 -4.56 -0.50
CA LYS A 264 -15.28 -4.20 -1.14
C LYS A 264 -16.21 -3.53 -0.14
N VAL A 265 -16.92 -2.52 -0.62
CA VAL A 265 -17.89 -1.76 0.18
C VAL A 265 -19.26 -2.46 0.08
N SER A 266 -19.97 -2.60 1.20
CA SER A 266 -21.34 -3.12 1.16
C SER A 266 -22.27 -2.15 0.44
N GLN A 267 -23.32 -2.67 -0.22
CA GLN A 267 -24.33 -1.83 -0.87
C GLN A 267 -24.97 -0.85 0.13
N LYS A 268 -25.16 -1.26 1.39
CA LYS A 268 -25.70 -0.41 2.46
C LYS A 268 -24.77 0.78 2.76
N ASP A 269 -23.46 0.49 2.97
CA ASP A 269 -22.47 1.54 3.25
C ASP A 269 -22.33 2.52 2.08
N PHE A 270 -22.36 2.01 0.85
CA PHE A 270 -22.30 2.82 -0.35
C PHE A 270 -23.50 3.78 -0.45
N ASN A 271 -24.72 3.26 -0.20
CA ASN A 271 -25.93 4.08 -0.21
C ASN A 271 -25.91 5.15 0.87
N ASP A 272 -25.53 4.78 2.09
CA ASP A 272 -25.42 5.73 3.22
C ASP A 272 -24.36 6.81 2.95
N ALA A 273 -23.21 6.42 2.38
CA ALA A 273 -22.17 7.38 2.04
C ALA A 273 -22.64 8.40 0.98
N ARG A 274 -23.38 7.95 -0.03
CA ARG A 274 -23.96 8.84 -1.03
C ARG A 274 -25.03 9.76 -0.44
N GLU A 275 -25.88 9.25 0.43
CA GLU A 275 -26.89 10.05 1.13
C GLU A 275 -26.23 11.15 1.97
N ILE A 276 -25.23 10.78 2.79
CA ILE A 276 -24.53 11.71 3.66
C ILE A 276 -23.87 12.84 2.85
N LEU A 277 -23.18 12.51 1.75
CA LEU A 277 -22.47 13.50 0.93
C LEU A 277 -23.41 14.34 0.04
N GLY A 278 -24.60 13.82 -0.28
CA GLY A 278 -25.63 14.53 -1.03
C GLY A 278 -26.56 15.40 -0.15
N TRP A 279 -26.33 15.45 1.15
CA TRP A 279 -27.20 16.19 2.07
C TRP A 279 -27.14 17.69 1.84
N ASP A 280 -28.32 18.33 1.86
CA ASP A 280 -28.38 19.79 1.84
C ASP A 280 -27.83 20.35 3.17
N GLN A 281 -26.69 21.01 3.09
CA GLN A 281 -26.01 21.60 4.25
C GLN A 281 -26.79 22.72 4.91
N ASN A 282 -27.79 23.29 4.21
CA ASN A 282 -28.69 24.33 4.73
C ASN A 282 -30.01 23.76 5.33
N ALA A 283 -30.17 22.44 5.30
CA ALA A 283 -31.32 21.79 5.91
C ALA A 283 -31.39 22.06 7.41
N SER A 284 -32.61 22.15 7.93
CA SER A 284 -32.86 22.37 9.37
C SER A 284 -32.37 21.22 10.26
N SER A 285 -32.23 20.01 9.70
CA SER A 285 -31.66 18.83 10.37
C SER A 285 -30.55 18.23 9.51
N LEU A 286 -29.42 17.91 10.14
CA LEU A 286 -28.27 17.24 9.53
C LEU A 286 -28.10 15.81 10.07
N VAL A 287 -29.17 15.21 10.57
CA VAL A 287 -29.24 13.85 11.07
C VAL A 287 -30.52 13.16 10.58
N SER A 288 -30.41 11.89 10.16
CA SER A 288 -31.55 11.02 9.83
C SER A 288 -31.23 9.56 10.12
N GLY A 289 -32.24 8.69 10.07
CA GLY A 289 -32.00 7.26 9.99
C GLY A 289 -31.46 6.87 8.61
N SER A 290 -30.59 5.84 8.53
CA SER A 290 -30.20 5.25 7.26
C SER A 290 -31.43 4.71 6.49
N ALA A 291 -31.32 4.53 5.19
CA ALA A 291 -32.40 3.96 4.37
C ALA A 291 -32.88 2.59 4.90
N SER A 292 -31.96 1.79 5.49
CA SER A 292 -32.28 0.51 6.15
C SER A 292 -32.91 0.67 7.54
N LYS A 293 -32.92 1.87 8.11
CA LYS A 293 -33.36 2.19 9.49
C LYS A 293 -32.61 1.45 10.60
N GLU A 294 -31.38 0.98 10.30
CA GLU A 294 -30.54 0.23 11.24
C GLU A 294 -29.59 1.14 12.02
N ARG A 295 -29.23 2.29 11.47
CA ARG A 295 -28.27 3.22 12.08
C ARG A 295 -28.59 4.68 11.79
N MET A 296 -28.01 5.57 12.55
CA MET A 296 -28.11 7.00 12.37
C MET A 296 -27.03 7.48 11.39
N ASN A 297 -27.41 8.28 10.42
CA ASN A 297 -26.53 9.04 9.54
C ASN A 297 -26.51 10.51 9.97
N GLU A 298 -25.32 11.08 10.06
CA GLU A 298 -25.10 12.47 10.47
C GLU A 298 -24.04 13.10 9.57
N TYR A 299 -24.37 14.23 8.93
CA TYR A 299 -23.50 14.87 7.93
C TYR A 299 -22.13 15.25 8.49
N LYS A 300 -22.11 15.96 9.64
CA LYS A 300 -20.86 16.49 10.20
C LYS A 300 -19.93 15.40 10.72
N THR A 301 -20.48 14.38 11.34
CA THR A 301 -19.71 13.30 11.99
C THR A 301 -19.23 12.26 10.99
N HIS A 302 -20.06 11.90 9.99
CA HIS A 302 -19.78 10.79 9.09
C HIS A 302 -19.25 11.23 7.71
N GLY A 303 -19.07 12.53 7.44
CA GLY A 303 -18.65 13.02 6.13
C GLY A 303 -17.28 12.48 5.67
N ASN A 304 -16.31 12.33 6.58
CA ASN A 304 -15.02 11.76 6.24
C ASN A 304 -15.11 10.26 5.92
N TRP A 305 -15.86 9.51 6.73
CA TRP A 305 -16.17 8.12 6.48
C TRP A 305 -16.86 7.93 5.12
N ALA A 306 -17.84 8.76 4.81
CA ALA A 306 -18.58 8.67 3.55
C ALA A 306 -17.67 8.92 2.33
N ARG A 307 -16.78 9.91 2.37
CA ARG A 307 -15.81 10.15 1.30
C ARG A 307 -14.88 8.96 1.09
N GLN A 308 -14.30 8.44 2.18
CA GLN A 308 -13.44 7.26 2.12
C GLN A 308 -14.19 6.04 1.58
N THR A 309 -15.42 5.82 1.99
CA THR A 309 -16.28 4.73 1.51
C THR A 309 -16.49 4.79 -0.01
N LEU A 310 -16.72 5.98 -0.59
CA LEU A 310 -16.85 6.12 -2.04
C LEU A 310 -15.54 5.84 -2.77
N PHE A 311 -14.38 6.28 -2.26
CA PHE A 311 -13.08 5.93 -2.84
C PHE A 311 -12.80 4.41 -2.77
N LEU A 312 -13.16 3.77 -1.67
CA LEU A 312 -13.04 2.31 -1.54
C LEU A 312 -13.98 1.58 -2.51
N ALA A 313 -15.22 2.05 -2.68
CA ALA A 313 -16.17 1.48 -3.64
C ALA A 313 -15.66 1.61 -5.09
N GLU A 314 -15.04 2.74 -5.44
CA GLU A 314 -14.41 2.94 -6.74
C GLU A 314 -13.19 2.02 -6.93
N ALA A 315 -12.33 1.89 -5.90
CA ALA A 315 -11.11 1.10 -5.96
C ALA A 315 -11.37 -0.43 -5.99
N PHE A 316 -12.28 -0.91 -5.14
CA PHE A 316 -12.47 -2.34 -4.89
C PHE A 316 -13.82 -2.88 -5.38
N GLY A 317 -14.77 -2.00 -5.67
CA GLY A 317 -16.13 -2.36 -6.03
C GLY A 317 -17.08 -2.49 -4.85
N ILE A 318 -18.32 -2.84 -5.16
CA ILE A 318 -19.40 -2.97 -4.18
C ILE A 318 -19.75 -4.46 -4.06
N SER A 319 -20.00 -4.90 -2.84
CA SER A 319 -20.55 -6.22 -2.54
C SER A 319 -22.06 -6.11 -2.26
N PRO A 320 -22.84 -7.13 -2.63
CA PRO A 320 -24.26 -7.19 -2.35
C PRO A 320 -24.62 -6.97 -0.88
#